data_015f55db1d92ba47756c68f2d206d4e2
#
_entry.id   015f55db1d92ba47756c68f2d206d4e2
#
_cell.length_a   1.000
_cell.length_b   1.000
_cell.length_c   1.000
_cell.angle_alpha   90.00
_cell.angle_beta   90.00
_cell.angle_gamma   90.00
#
_symmetry.space_group_name_H-M   'P 1'
#
loop_
_entity.id
_entity.type
_entity.pdbx_description
1 polymer ?
#
loop_
_entity_poly.entity_id
_entity_poly.type
_entity_poly.pdbx_seq_one_letter_code
_entity_poly.pdbx_strand_id
1 'polypeptide(L)'
;MRYSKLFGKTRKQAPKDEVATNAKLLFQGGFIRREVAGVYNYLPLGTRVLNKISNIVREEMNAIGGQELLLSSLQNKQSWEKTGRWTAFDALFKLTSVLENEYPLGPTHEEVIVPIAKQFISSYKDLPLSVYQIQTKFRDEKRAKSGILRGREFLMKDLYSFHTDEKDFNIYYDRAKKAYKKVFKRMGLDAIETQAGGGAFSKISHEYQVIAENGEDEIIYCPGGDFSSNAEVSPVKEGKQCDLGHGPLKKAKAIEVGNIFPLGTKFSDAFGLTYKNKDGKDLPVVMGCYGIGITRLMGAIVEVHNDDKGIVWPESVAPFAVHLIHLGGVHSATSEVRRLADKVYESLEKVGIEVLYDDREDVSAGEKFADCDLIGIPVRLVVSKKTGDKIEWKKRGEAKTELLTVDELIKRLG
;
A
#
# COMPACT_ATOMS: atom_id res chain seq x y z
N MET A 1 -6.60 22.49 -2.62
CA MET A 1 -7.11 22.15 -3.99
C MET A 1 -8.61 22.40 -4.06
N ARG A 2 -9.11 23.06 -5.14
CA ARG A 2 -10.55 23.28 -5.33
C ARG A 2 -11.21 22.10 -6.06
N TYR A 3 -12.35 21.62 -5.53
CA TYR A 3 -13.07 20.47 -6.09
C TYR A 3 -13.61 20.74 -7.49
N SER A 4 -14.05 21.99 -7.79
CA SER A 4 -14.50 22.37 -9.13
C SER A 4 -13.43 22.14 -10.22
N LYS A 5 -12.15 22.15 -9.84
CA LYS A 5 -10.99 21.96 -10.72
C LYS A 5 -10.38 20.55 -10.62
N LEU A 6 -10.91 19.69 -9.74
CA LEU A 6 -10.41 18.34 -9.57
C LEU A 6 -10.66 17.51 -10.84
N PHE A 7 -9.61 16.90 -11.37
CA PHE A 7 -9.72 15.88 -12.41
C PHE A 7 -10.15 14.55 -11.79
N GLY A 8 -11.30 14.05 -12.17
CA GLY A 8 -11.89 12.86 -11.58
C GLY A 8 -12.86 13.21 -10.44
N LYS A 9 -14.15 13.24 -10.76
CA LYS A 9 -15.22 13.52 -9.81
C LYS A 9 -15.87 12.23 -9.33
N THR A 10 -16.57 12.30 -8.21
CA THR A 10 -17.41 11.23 -7.68
C THR A 10 -18.45 10.75 -8.68
N ARG A 11 -18.89 9.51 -8.52
CA ARG A 11 -19.94 8.91 -9.33
C ARG A 11 -20.91 8.13 -8.43
N LYS A 12 -22.20 8.19 -8.75
CA LYS A 12 -23.25 7.50 -7.99
C LYS A 12 -23.14 5.97 -8.08
N GLN A 13 -22.60 5.44 -9.19
CA GLN A 13 -22.53 3.99 -9.42
C GLN A 13 -21.13 3.58 -9.87
N ALA A 14 -20.68 2.44 -9.38
CA ALA A 14 -19.53 1.71 -9.91
C ALA A 14 -19.96 0.82 -11.10
N PRO A 15 -19.01 0.37 -11.94
CA PRO A 15 -19.29 -0.65 -12.95
C PRO A 15 -19.90 -1.90 -12.30
N LYS A 16 -20.88 -2.53 -12.98
CA LYS A 16 -21.63 -3.67 -12.43
C LYS A 16 -20.76 -4.90 -12.14
N ASP A 17 -19.68 -5.05 -12.83
CA ASP A 17 -18.72 -6.14 -12.71
C ASP A 17 -17.64 -5.90 -11.64
N GLU A 18 -17.60 -4.71 -11.03
CA GLU A 18 -16.77 -4.46 -9.85
C GLU A 18 -17.54 -4.90 -8.60
N VAL A 19 -17.13 -6.04 -8.03
CA VAL A 19 -17.82 -6.64 -6.86
C VAL A 19 -17.15 -6.32 -5.53
N ALA A 20 -15.82 -6.17 -5.49
CA ALA A 20 -15.06 -5.88 -4.29
C ALA A 20 -15.34 -4.46 -3.76
N THR A 21 -15.41 -4.30 -2.45
CA THR A 21 -15.69 -3.02 -1.78
C THR A 21 -14.67 -1.96 -2.15
N ASN A 22 -13.36 -2.30 -2.14
CA ASN A 22 -12.30 -1.38 -2.54
C ASN A 22 -12.51 -0.84 -3.95
N ALA A 23 -12.81 -1.73 -4.92
CA ALA A 23 -13.00 -1.33 -6.31
C ALA A 23 -14.21 -0.40 -6.49
N LYS A 24 -15.34 -0.73 -5.84
CA LYS A 24 -16.56 0.10 -5.88
C LYS A 24 -16.32 1.49 -5.31
N LEU A 25 -15.86 1.57 -4.06
CA LEU A 25 -15.69 2.83 -3.35
C LEU A 25 -14.61 3.72 -3.98
N LEU A 26 -13.47 3.14 -4.38
CA LEU A 26 -12.40 3.88 -5.05
C LEU A 26 -12.83 4.40 -6.42
N PHE A 27 -13.61 3.63 -7.18
CA PHE A 27 -14.18 4.08 -8.45
C PHE A 27 -15.19 5.20 -8.24
N GLN A 28 -16.15 5.02 -7.33
CA GLN A 28 -17.18 6.00 -7.02
C GLN A 28 -16.59 7.29 -6.45
N GLY A 29 -15.61 7.19 -5.55
CA GLY A 29 -14.92 8.32 -4.93
C GLY A 29 -13.98 9.08 -5.87
N GLY A 30 -13.77 8.61 -7.11
CA GLY A 30 -12.89 9.30 -8.07
C GLY A 30 -11.40 9.07 -7.84
N PHE A 31 -11.01 7.97 -7.19
CA PHE A 31 -9.61 7.61 -6.94
C PHE A 31 -8.99 6.83 -8.10
N ILE A 32 -9.76 5.94 -8.71
CA ILE A 32 -9.28 5.04 -9.77
C ILE A 32 -10.22 5.01 -10.98
N ARG A 33 -9.68 4.56 -12.11
CA ARG A 33 -10.44 4.10 -13.29
C ARG A 33 -9.80 2.84 -13.84
N ARG A 34 -10.63 1.84 -14.15
CA ARG A 34 -10.15 0.60 -14.76
C ARG A 34 -9.84 0.83 -16.24
N GLU A 35 -8.67 0.41 -16.66
CA GLU A 35 -8.26 0.36 -18.05
C GLU A 35 -8.72 -0.95 -18.69
N VAL A 36 -8.21 -2.06 -18.17
CA VAL A 36 -8.63 -3.43 -18.48
C VAL A 36 -8.69 -4.24 -17.18
N ALA A 37 -9.11 -5.48 -17.24
CA ALA A 37 -9.17 -6.35 -16.06
C ALA A 37 -7.79 -6.46 -15.37
N GLY A 38 -7.71 -6.03 -14.11
CA GLY A 38 -6.49 -6.04 -13.30
C GLY A 38 -5.49 -4.92 -13.60
N VAL A 39 -5.89 -3.91 -14.41
CA VAL A 39 -5.07 -2.72 -14.69
C VAL A 39 -5.91 -1.47 -14.40
N TYR A 40 -5.38 -0.60 -13.54
CA TYR A 40 -6.09 0.58 -13.06
C TYR A 40 -5.26 1.85 -13.20
N ASN A 41 -5.89 2.91 -13.67
CA ASN A 41 -5.37 4.26 -13.64
C ASN A 41 -5.69 4.91 -12.31
N TYR A 42 -4.71 5.56 -11.68
CA TYR A 42 -4.88 6.29 -10.42
C TYR A 42 -5.06 7.76 -10.70
N LEU A 43 -6.22 8.30 -10.34
CA LEU A 43 -6.57 9.71 -10.50
C LEU A 43 -5.93 10.56 -9.38
N PRO A 44 -6.00 11.91 -9.42
CA PRO A 44 -5.31 12.76 -8.45
C PRO A 44 -5.51 12.38 -6.98
N LEU A 45 -6.74 12.02 -6.58
CA LEU A 45 -7.00 11.54 -5.21
C LEU A 45 -6.28 10.22 -4.92
N GLY A 46 -6.33 9.27 -5.85
CA GLY A 46 -5.65 7.97 -5.72
C GLY A 46 -4.14 8.12 -5.66
N THR A 47 -3.56 8.94 -6.53
CA THR A 47 -2.12 9.20 -6.55
C THR A 47 -1.64 9.83 -5.23
N ARG A 48 -2.42 10.75 -4.62
CA ARG A 48 -2.07 11.31 -3.31
C ARG A 48 -2.01 10.25 -2.22
N VAL A 49 -2.97 9.33 -2.18
CA VAL A 49 -2.99 8.20 -1.23
C VAL A 49 -1.78 7.29 -1.46
N LEU A 50 -1.53 6.88 -2.71
CA LEU A 50 -0.36 6.02 -3.04
C LEU A 50 0.96 6.67 -2.65
N ASN A 51 1.12 7.97 -2.84
CA ASN A 51 2.32 8.70 -2.45
C ASN A 51 2.51 8.71 -0.93
N LYS A 52 1.44 8.92 -0.15
CA LYS A 52 1.50 8.87 1.33
C LYS A 52 1.83 7.47 1.83
N ILE A 53 1.20 6.43 1.28
CA ILE A 53 1.54 5.03 1.56
C ILE A 53 3.03 4.77 1.23
N SER A 54 3.48 5.16 0.04
CA SER A 54 4.87 5.00 -0.39
C SER A 54 5.85 5.72 0.53
N ASN A 55 5.51 6.91 1.02
CA ASN A 55 6.37 7.67 1.94
C ASN A 55 6.50 6.99 3.30
N ILE A 56 5.41 6.47 3.87
CA ILE A 56 5.46 5.68 5.11
C ILE A 56 6.36 4.46 4.94
N VAL A 57 6.21 3.74 3.83
CA VAL A 57 7.06 2.58 3.52
C VAL A 57 8.53 3.00 3.36
N ARG A 58 8.81 4.08 2.64
CA ARG A 58 10.16 4.63 2.42
C ARG A 58 10.85 4.98 3.74
N GLU A 59 10.16 5.67 4.62
CA GLU A 59 10.68 6.05 5.93
C GLU A 59 11.09 4.84 6.77
N GLU A 60 10.26 3.80 6.83
CA GLU A 60 10.56 2.59 7.60
C GLU A 60 11.65 1.73 6.94
N MET A 61 11.75 1.71 5.60
CA MET A 61 12.85 1.02 4.91
C MET A 61 14.18 1.75 5.10
N ASN A 62 14.20 3.08 5.03
CA ASN A 62 15.39 3.89 5.33
C ASN A 62 15.85 3.70 6.79
N ALA A 63 14.90 3.62 7.73
CA ALA A 63 15.20 3.43 9.16
C ALA A 63 15.89 2.10 9.47
N ILE A 64 15.75 1.08 8.61
CA ILE A 64 16.45 -0.21 8.74
C ILE A 64 17.72 -0.30 7.87
N GLY A 65 18.15 0.83 7.26
CA GLY A 65 19.38 0.94 6.46
C GLY A 65 19.21 0.59 4.98
N GLY A 66 17.98 0.50 4.48
CA GLY A 66 17.70 0.30 3.05
C GLY A 66 18.08 1.55 2.24
N GLN A 67 18.70 1.35 1.08
CA GLN A 67 19.03 2.40 0.13
C GLN A 67 18.08 2.34 -1.06
N GLU A 68 17.40 3.44 -1.38
CA GLU A 68 16.46 3.47 -2.49
C GLU A 68 17.19 3.55 -3.84
N LEU A 69 16.75 2.72 -4.78
CA LEU A 69 17.22 2.72 -6.17
C LEU A 69 16.02 2.53 -7.12
N LEU A 70 16.24 2.53 -8.41
CA LEU A 70 15.23 2.21 -9.42
C LEU A 70 15.82 1.27 -10.46
N LEU A 71 15.25 0.08 -10.59
CA LEU A 71 15.64 -0.96 -11.53
C LEU A 71 14.77 -0.93 -12.78
N SER A 72 15.20 -1.56 -13.85
CA SER A 72 14.46 -1.65 -15.12
C SER A 72 13.26 -2.59 -15.01
N SER A 73 12.12 -2.17 -15.53
CA SER A 73 10.92 -3.05 -15.66
C SER A 73 11.05 -4.04 -16.81
N LEU A 74 11.70 -3.63 -17.91
CA LEU A 74 12.06 -4.51 -19.01
C LEU A 74 13.36 -5.24 -18.63
N GLN A 75 13.32 -6.59 -18.59
CA GLN A 75 14.40 -7.38 -18.03
C GLN A 75 15.06 -8.28 -19.08
N ASN A 76 16.22 -8.86 -18.74
CA ASN A 76 16.98 -9.73 -19.63
C ASN A 76 16.51 -11.18 -19.49
N LYS A 77 16.04 -11.78 -20.59
CA LYS A 77 15.63 -13.19 -20.67
C LYS A 77 16.70 -14.15 -20.15
N GLN A 78 17.98 -13.94 -20.51
CA GLN A 78 19.08 -14.81 -20.08
C GLN A 78 19.24 -14.89 -18.57
N SER A 79 18.96 -13.80 -17.83
CA SER A 79 18.97 -13.80 -16.37
C SER A 79 17.87 -14.71 -15.79
N TRP A 80 16.69 -14.70 -16.40
CA TRP A 80 15.57 -15.55 -16.03
C TRP A 80 15.79 -17.03 -16.39
N GLU A 81 16.49 -17.31 -17.48
CA GLU A 81 16.91 -18.66 -17.86
C GLU A 81 17.91 -19.22 -16.86
N LYS A 82 18.90 -18.42 -16.40
CA LYS A 82 19.88 -18.84 -15.37
C LYS A 82 19.23 -19.30 -14.06
N THR A 83 18.15 -18.66 -13.65
CA THR A 83 17.40 -19.05 -12.43
C THR A 83 16.38 -20.16 -12.69
N GLY A 84 16.19 -20.59 -13.96
CA GLY A 84 15.16 -21.53 -14.38
C GLY A 84 13.73 -20.95 -14.33
N ARG A 85 13.59 -19.67 -13.96
CA ARG A 85 12.27 -19.03 -13.76
C ARG A 85 11.62 -18.56 -15.07
N TRP A 86 12.36 -18.50 -16.19
CA TRP A 86 11.77 -18.20 -17.50
C TRP A 86 10.59 -19.11 -17.87
N THR A 87 10.68 -20.37 -17.51
CA THR A 87 9.62 -21.38 -17.75
C THR A 87 8.79 -21.69 -16.52
N ALA A 88 9.37 -21.59 -15.34
CA ALA A 88 8.74 -22.00 -14.08
C ALA A 88 7.91 -20.89 -13.39
N PHE A 89 8.02 -19.63 -13.82
CA PHE A 89 7.24 -18.54 -13.24
C PHE A 89 5.96 -18.32 -14.06
N ASP A 90 4.84 -18.86 -13.60
CA ASP A 90 3.57 -18.92 -14.33
C ASP A 90 2.98 -17.56 -14.75
N ALA A 91 3.24 -16.51 -13.95
CA ALA A 91 2.68 -15.18 -14.19
C ALA A 91 3.67 -14.21 -14.89
N LEU A 92 4.58 -14.74 -15.73
CA LEU A 92 5.57 -13.93 -16.42
C LEU A 92 5.01 -13.38 -17.74
N PHE A 93 4.87 -12.05 -17.86
CA PHE A 93 4.67 -11.40 -19.15
C PHE A 93 5.92 -11.53 -20.01
N LYS A 94 5.80 -12.15 -21.17
CA LYS A 94 6.86 -12.31 -22.17
C LYS A 94 6.53 -11.46 -23.40
N LEU A 95 7.44 -10.58 -23.77
CA LEU A 95 7.30 -9.67 -24.90
C LEU A 95 8.30 -10.05 -25.98
N THR A 96 7.89 -10.00 -27.23
CA THR A 96 8.78 -10.11 -28.38
C THR A 96 8.93 -8.72 -29.01
N SER A 97 10.17 -8.23 -29.13
CA SER A 97 10.46 -6.96 -29.80
C SER A 97 10.37 -7.06 -31.31
N VAL A 98 10.38 -5.93 -32.00
CA VAL A 98 10.45 -5.87 -33.47
C VAL A 98 11.73 -6.52 -34.06
N LEU A 99 12.77 -6.72 -33.24
CA LEU A 99 14.00 -7.43 -33.60
C LEU A 99 13.98 -8.91 -33.16
N GLU A 100 12.80 -9.44 -32.87
CA GLU A 100 12.56 -10.83 -32.42
C GLU A 100 13.26 -11.21 -31.10
N ASN A 101 13.77 -10.22 -30.34
CA ASN A 101 14.31 -10.48 -29.01
C ASN A 101 13.16 -10.62 -27.99
N GLU A 102 13.28 -11.57 -27.08
CA GLU A 102 12.32 -11.79 -26.01
C GLU A 102 12.78 -11.14 -24.71
N TYR A 103 11.85 -10.46 -24.04
CA TYR A 103 12.04 -9.79 -22.76
C TYR A 103 10.89 -10.09 -21.82
N PRO A 104 11.15 -10.33 -20.52
CA PRO A 104 10.08 -10.34 -19.53
C PRO A 104 9.82 -8.92 -19.02
N LEU A 105 8.55 -8.59 -18.72
CA LEU A 105 8.23 -7.49 -17.82
C LEU A 105 8.36 -7.94 -16.36
N GLY A 106 9.07 -7.18 -15.55
CA GLY A 106 9.46 -7.58 -14.21
C GLY A 106 8.30 -7.82 -13.23
N PRO A 107 8.01 -9.07 -12.85
CA PRO A 107 7.11 -9.39 -11.73
C PRO A 107 7.80 -9.29 -10.38
N THR A 108 9.13 -9.33 -10.37
CA THR A 108 10.08 -9.24 -9.27
C THR A 108 11.48 -8.92 -9.86
N HIS A 109 12.49 -8.65 -9.03
CA HIS A 109 13.78 -8.13 -9.55
C HIS A 109 15.03 -8.85 -9.04
N GLU A 110 14.95 -10.09 -8.55
CA GLU A 110 16.11 -10.88 -8.14
C GLU A 110 17.09 -11.04 -9.33
N GLU A 111 16.57 -11.32 -10.52
CA GLU A 111 17.31 -11.50 -11.76
C GLU A 111 18.01 -10.22 -12.26
N VAL A 112 17.64 -9.06 -11.73
CA VAL A 112 18.24 -7.77 -12.06
C VAL A 112 19.23 -7.33 -10.99
N ILE A 113 18.83 -7.41 -9.71
CA ILE A 113 19.62 -6.87 -8.62
C ILE A 113 20.87 -7.71 -8.34
N VAL A 114 20.81 -9.04 -8.48
CA VAL A 114 21.97 -9.90 -8.17
C VAL A 114 23.13 -9.68 -9.13
N PRO A 115 22.96 -9.60 -10.47
CA PRO A 115 24.05 -9.21 -11.37
C PRO A 115 24.63 -7.82 -11.09
N ILE A 116 23.81 -6.87 -10.62
CA ILE A 116 24.29 -5.54 -10.22
C ILE A 116 25.10 -5.65 -8.94
N ALA A 117 24.58 -6.31 -7.90
CA ALA A 117 25.25 -6.49 -6.61
C ALA A 117 26.63 -7.17 -6.78
N LYS A 118 26.75 -8.11 -7.71
CA LYS A 118 28.03 -8.79 -8.04
C LYS A 118 29.12 -7.83 -8.50
N GLN A 119 28.79 -6.65 -9.02
CA GLN A 119 29.77 -5.66 -9.46
C GLN A 119 30.33 -4.83 -8.29
N PHE A 120 29.64 -4.83 -7.14
CA PHE A 120 29.97 -3.99 -5.98
C PHE A 120 30.32 -4.79 -4.74
N ILE A 121 29.88 -6.05 -4.61
CA ILE A 121 30.20 -6.92 -3.49
C ILE A 121 31.39 -7.80 -3.88
N SER A 122 32.51 -7.61 -3.20
CA SER A 122 33.74 -8.39 -3.43
C SER A 122 34.36 -8.91 -2.12
N SER A 123 34.02 -8.28 -1.00
CA SER A 123 34.63 -8.54 0.31
C SER A 123 33.58 -8.52 1.42
N TYR A 124 33.87 -9.19 2.54
CA TYR A 124 33.06 -9.11 3.74
C TYR A 124 32.84 -7.66 4.26
N LYS A 125 33.69 -6.71 3.85
CA LYS A 125 33.56 -5.29 4.21
C LYS A 125 32.41 -4.59 3.48
N ASP A 126 31.97 -5.14 2.36
CA ASP A 126 30.87 -4.62 1.55
C ASP A 126 29.49 -5.09 2.08
N LEU A 127 29.49 -5.96 3.10
CA LEU A 127 28.31 -6.59 3.69
C LEU A 127 28.18 -6.22 5.19
N PRO A 128 26.96 -6.14 5.74
CA PRO A 128 25.67 -6.32 5.07
C PRO A 128 25.29 -5.12 4.21
N LEU A 129 24.55 -5.38 3.13
CA LEU A 129 24.01 -4.36 2.22
C LEU A 129 22.50 -4.58 2.05
N SER A 130 21.73 -3.52 2.02
CA SER A 130 20.31 -3.58 1.69
C SER A 130 19.91 -2.46 0.75
N VAL A 131 19.16 -2.81 -0.30
CA VAL A 131 18.66 -1.88 -1.31
C VAL A 131 17.19 -2.16 -1.59
N TYR A 132 16.42 -1.13 -1.93
CA TYR A 132 14.99 -1.29 -2.25
C TYR A 132 14.56 -0.34 -3.36
N GLN A 133 13.43 -0.67 -3.95
CA GLN A 133 12.72 0.21 -4.88
C GLN A 133 11.22 0.24 -4.57
N ILE A 134 10.55 1.28 -5.05
CA ILE A 134 9.10 1.32 -5.20
C ILE A 134 8.83 1.42 -6.70
N GLN A 135 8.41 0.32 -7.31
CA GLN A 135 8.39 0.17 -8.78
C GLN A 135 7.14 -0.59 -9.22
N THR A 136 6.65 -0.26 -10.41
CA THR A 136 5.60 -1.03 -11.09
C THR A 136 6.06 -2.46 -11.37
N LYS A 137 5.21 -3.42 -11.03
CA LYS A 137 5.38 -4.84 -11.33
C LYS A 137 4.29 -5.30 -12.29
N PHE A 138 4.62 -6.31 -13.07
CA PHE A 138 3.74 -6.89 -14.06
C PHE A 138 3.61 -8.39 -13.82
N ARG A 139 2.37 -8.87 -13.64
CA ARG A 139 2.08 -10.29 -13.49
C ARG A 139 0.92 -10.68 -14.39
N ASP A 140 1.13 -11.64 -15.26
CA ASP A 140 0.09 -12.18 -16.16
C ASP A 140 -0.88 -13.06 -15.37
N GLU A 141 -1.63 -12.42 -14.47
CA GLU A 141 -2.59 -13.08 -13.61
C GLU A 141 -3.75 -13.64 -14.45
N LYS A 142 -3.93 -14.96 -14.43
CA LYS A 142 -5.02 -15.64 -15.15
C LYS A 142 -6.40 -15.15 -14.73
N ARG A 143 -6.54 -14.76 -13.45
CA ARG A 143 -7.78 -14.24 -12.86
C ARG A 143 -7.46 -13.00 -12.03
N ALA A 144 -7.37 -11.85 -12.68
CA ALA A 144 -7.37 -10.59 -11.98
C ALA A 144 -8.76 -10.35 -11.39
N LYS A 145 -8.87 -10.27 -10.06
CA LYS A 145 -10.12 -10.10 -9.32
C LYS A 145 -9.88 -9.28 -8.06
N SER A 146 -10.93 -8.99 -7.30
CA SER A 146 -10.84 -8.28 -6.03
C SER A 146 -10.32 -6.83 -6.16
N GLY A 147 -10.62 -6.16 -7.29
CA GLY A 147 -10.23 -4.76 -7.52
C GLY A 147 -8.72 -4.59 -7.58
N ILE A 148 -8.20 -3.61 -6.82
CA ILE A 148 -6.76 -3.33 -6.78
C ILE A 148 -5.96 -4.24 -5.83
N LEU A 149 -6.59 -5.22 -5.20
CA LEU A 149 -5.89 -6.18 -4.34
C LEU A 149 -5.03 -7.14 -5.15
N ARG A 150 -5.50 -7.53 -6.36
CA ARG A 150 -4.78 -8.45 -7.25
C ARG A 150 -4.86 -8.00 -8.70
N GLY A 151 -3.90 -7.18 -9.10
CA GLY A 151 -3.79 -6.62 -10.45
C GLY A 151 -2.71 -7.31 -11.28
N ARG A 152 -2.75 -7.04 -12.61
CA ARG A 152 -1.71 -7.41 -13.57
C ARG A 152 -0.59 -6.39 -13.64
N GLU A 153 -0.92 -5.15 -13.33
CA GLU A 153 0.02 -4.03 -13.19
C GLU A 153 -0.24 -3.37 -11.84
N PHE A 154 0.78 -3.26 -11.00
CA PHE A 154 0.66 -2.73 -9.65
C PHE A 154 1.98 -2.19 -9.11
N LEU A 155 1.90 -1.27 -8.16
CA LEU A 155 3.06 -0.69 -7.50
C LEU A 155 3.45 -1.55 -6.28
N MET A 156 4.74 -1.92 -6.20
CA MET A 156 5.31 -2.72 -5.12
C MET A 156 6.61 -2.08 -4.62
N LYS A 157 6.80 -2.12 -3.29
CA LYS A 157 8.12 -1.99 -2.69
C LYS A 157 8.73 -3.40 -2.61
N ASP A 158 9.88 -3.58 -3.22
CA ASP A 158 10.72 -4.75 -3.08
C ASP A 158 12.10 -4.34 -2.55
N LEU A 159 12.48 -4.93 -1.41
CA LEU A 159 13.78 -4.75 -0.79
C LEU A 159 14.56 -6.06 -0.88
N TYR A 160 15.86 -5.94 -1.10
CA TYR A 160 16.82 -7.05 -1.17
C TYR A 160 17.94 -6.79 -0.19
N SER A 161 18.26 -7.80 0.63
CA SER A 161 19.36 -7.74 1.58
C SER A 161 20.40 -8.80 1.28
N PHE A 162 21.67 -8.46 1.54
CA PHE A 162 22.87 -9.26 1.23
C PHE A 162 23.71 -9.37 2.49
N HIS A 163 24.11 -10.60 2.85
CA HIS A 163 24.70 -10.93 4.13
C HIS A 163 25.88 -11.89 4.01
N THR A 164 26.79 -11.86 4.98
CA THR A 164 27.92 -12.79 5.04
C THR A 164 27.48 -14.21 5.42
N ASP A 165 26.46 -14.34 6.27
CA ASP A 165 26.01 -15.63 6.77
C ASP A 165 24.56 -15.57 7.26
N GLU A 166 24.00 -16.72 7.62
CA GLU A 166 22.64 -16.87 8.14
C GLU A 166 22.41 -16.10 9.45
N LYS A 167 23.44 -15.95 10.29
CA LYS A 167 23.32 -15.24 11.57
C LYS A 167 23.09 -13.74 11.32
N ASP A 168 23.89 -13.13 10.44
CA ASP A 168 23.74 -11.73 10.06
C ASP A 168 22.40 -11.50 9.34
N PHE A 169 22.05 -12.41 8.43
CA PHE A 169 20.74 -12.41 7.76
C PHE A 169 19.58 -12.42 8.76
N ASN A 170 19.57 -13.30 9.74
CA ASN A 170 18.47 -13.43 10.70
C ASN A 170 18.31 -12.17 11.56
N ILE A 171 19.40 -11.50 11.92
CA ILE A 171 19.34 -10.20 12.63
C ILE A 171 18.61 -9.16 11.77
N TYR A 172 18.93 -9.08 10.48
CA TYR A 172 18.28 -8.14 9.56
C TYR A 172 16.82 -8.54 9.29
N TYR A 173 16.56 -9.84 9.13
CA TYR A 173 15.22 -10.39 8.90
C TYR A 173 14.25 -10.02 10.04
N ASP A 174 14.68 -10.15 11.30
CA ASP A 174 13.89 -9.73 12.47
C ASP A 174 13.71 -8.20 12.54
N ARG A 175 14.71 -7.44 12.10
CA ARG A 175 14.59 -5.98 11.97
C ARG A 175 13.55 -5.61 10.92
N ALA A 176 13.55 -6.28 9.78
CA ALA A 176 12.55 -6.09 8.73
C ALA A 176 11.13 -6.46 9.21
N LYS A 177 10.96 -7.56 9.97
CA LYS A 177 9.68 -7.93 10.60
C LYS A 177 9.13 -6.79 11.45
N LYS A 178 9.96 -6.18 12.29
CA LYS A 178 9.56 -5.04 13.14
C LYS A 178 9.18 -3.80 12.32
N ALA A 179 9.91 -3.52 11.25
CA ALA A 179 9.61 -2.40 10.35
C ALA A 179 8.27 -2.60 9.64
N TYR A 180 7.97 -3.81 9.16
CA TYR A 180 6.69 -4.13 8.52
C TYR A 180 5.50 -3.91 9.46
N LYS A 181 5.60 -4.38 10.72
CA LYS A 181 4.55 -4.13 11.73
C LYS A 181 4.32 -2.63 11.95
N LYS A 182 5.39 -1.82 11.95
CA LYS A 182 5.26 -0.35 12.05
C LYS A 182 4.60 0.26 10.81
N VAL A 183 4.98 -0.17 9.60
CA VAL A 183 4.37 0.28 8.34
C VAL A 183 2.86 0.09 8.41
N PHE A 184 2.38 -1.11 8.69
CA PHE A 184 0.95 -1.42 8.71
C PHE A 184 0.21 -0.68 9.83
N LYS A 185 0.78 -0.63 11.02
CA LYS A 185 0.20 0.12 12.16
C LYS A 185 0.04 1.61 11.85
N ARG A 186 1.05 2.24 11.22
CA ARG A 186 0.99 3.65 10.81
C ARG A 186 -0.12 3.94 9.80
N MET A 187 -0.57 2.92 9.07
CA MET A 187 -1.66 3.01 8.08
C MET A 187 -3.01 2.56 8.66
N GLY A 188 -3.08 2.27 9.96
CA GLY A 188 -4.30 1.80 10.62
C GLY A 188 -4.67 0.34 10.30
N LEU A 189 -3.71 -0.48 9.86
CA LEU A 189 -3.91 -1.89 9.55
C LEU A 189 -3.37 -2.80 10.67
N ASP A 190 -4.24 -3.67 11.20
CA ASP A 190 -3.86 -4.73 12.14
C ASP A 190 -3.42 -5.97 11.35
N ALA A 191 -2.18 -5.94 10.85
CA ALA A 191 -1.61 -7.04 10.08
C ALA A 191 -0.98 -8.09 10.99
N ILE A 192 -1.40 -9.34 10.82
CA ILE A 192 -0.93 -10.51 11.57
C ILE A 192 0.24 -11.14 10.81
N GLU A 193 1.39 -11.29 11.48
CA GLU A 193 2.53 -12.05 10.95
C GLU A 193 2.14 -13.52 10.86
N THR A 194 2.14 -14.08 9.67
CA THR A 194 1.59 -15.40 9.33
C THR A 194 2.64 -16.23 8.62
N GLN A 195 2.89 -17.44 9.10
CA GLN A 195 3.76 -18.40 8.42
C GLN A 195 3.07 -18.92 7.14
N ALA A 196 3.78 -18.94 6.03
CA ALA A 196 3.28 -19.38 4.74
C ALA A 196 4.33 -20.16 3.94
N GLY A 197 3.91 -20.78 2.85
CA GLY A 197 4.81 -21.39 1.88
C GLY A 197 5.50 -20.33 1.04
N GLY A 198 6.81 -20.41 0.87
CA GLY A 198 7.61 -19.43 0.13
C GLY A 198 7.53 -19.57 -1.40
N GLY A 199 6.76 -20.51 -1.94
CA GLY A 199 6.54 -20.69 -3.37
C GLY A 199 7.84 -20.82 -4.18
N ALA A 200 7.98 -20.00 -5.22
CA ALA A 200 9.14 -20.00 -6.10
C ALA A 200 10.41 -19.39 -5.46
N PHE A 201 10.33 -18.80 -4.25
CA PHE A 201 11.43 -18.10 -3.60
C PHE A 201 12.14 -18.96 -2.54
N SER A 202 11.41 -19.55 -1.61
CA SER A 202 11.92 -20.30 -0.47
C SER A 202 10.94 -21.40 -0.03
N LYS A 203 11.35 -22.25 0.93
CA LYS A 203 10.44 -23.26 1.50
C LYS A 203 9.38 -22.63 2.42
N ILE A 204 9.76 -21.63 3.18
CA ILE A 204 8.92 -20.92 4.16
C ILE A 204 9.06 -19.44 3.92
N SER A 205 7.97 -18.70 4.09
CA SER A 205 7.96 -17.24 4.13
C SER A 205 7.14 -16.74 5.33
N HIS A 206 7.22 -15.44 5.60
CA HIS A 206 6.34 -14.79 6.57
C HIS A 206 5.54 -13.71 5.86
N GLU A 207 4.24 -13.96 5.79
CA GLU A 207 3.26 -13.02 5.26
C GLU A 207 2.74 -12.11 6.36
N TYR A 208 2.17 -10.99 5.94
CA TYR A 208 1.41 -10.10 6.81
C TYR A 208 -0.02 -10.06 6.30
N GLN A 209 -0.93 -10.57 7.11
CA GLN A 209 -2.31 -10.82 6.73
C GLN A 209 -3.26 -9.89 7.49
N VAL A 210 -4.13 -9.19 6.78
CA VAL A 210 -5.19 -8.35 7.36
C VAL A 210 -6.51 -9.09 7.21
N ILE A 211 -7.19 -9.35 8.33
CA ILE A 211 -8.50 -10.04 8.31
C ILE A 211 -9.53 -9.15 7.60
N ALA A 212 -10.15 -9.69 6.55
CA ALA A 212 -11.19 -9.03 5.77
C ALA A 212 -12.08 -10.07 5.07
N GLU A 213 -13.39 -9.79 4.97
CA GLU A 213 -14.36 -10.71 4.33
C GLU A 213 -14.04 -11.02 2.87
N ASN A 214 -13.51 -10.03 2.15
CA ASN A 214 -13.10 -10.15 0.74
C ASN A 214 -11.65 -10.64 0.57
N GLY A 215 -11.01 -11.12 1.65
CA GLY A 215 -9.68 -11.72 1.61
C GLY A 215 -9.65 -12.96 0.71
N GLU A 216 -8.53 -13.15 0.00
CA GLU A 216 -8.31 -14.29 -0.90
C GLU A 216 -7.67 -15.47 -0.18
N ASP A 217 -6.92 -15.21 0.90
CA ASP A 217 -6.24 -16.22 1.69
C ASP A 217 -7.09 -16.65 2.89
N GLU A 218 -6.86 -17.86 3.37
CA GLU A 218 -7.40 -18.33 4.63
C GLU A 218 -6.25 -18.55 5.63
N ILE A 219 -6.42 -17.97 6.82
CA ILE A 219 -5.43 -18.13 7.91
C ILE A 219 -6.04 -18.84 9.11
N ILE A 220 -5.21 -19.61 9.81
CA ILE A 220 -5.51 -20.15 11.13
C ILE A 220 -4.66 -19.35 12.13
N TYR A 221 -5.29 -18.69 13.08
CA TYR A 221 -4.62 -17.76 13.98
C TYR A 221 -5.11 -17.85 15.42
N CYS A 222 -4.23 -17.48 16.34
CA CYS A 222 -4.54 -17.31 17.75
C CYS A 222 -5.08 -15.89 17.98
N PRO A 223 -6.26 -15.71 18.62
CA PRO A 223 -6.76 -14.40 18.99
C PRO A 223 -5.81 -13.58 19.89
N GLY A 224 -4.93 -14.22 20.65
CA GLY A 224 -3.88 -13.59 21.46
C GLY A 224 -2.64 -13.17 20.68
N GLY A 225 -2.56 -13.50 19.37
CA GLY A 225 -1.46 -13.07 18.49
C GLY A 225 -0.20 -13.95 18.47
N ASP A 226 -0.18 -15.08 19.19
CA ASP A 226 1.03 -15.90 19.35
C ASP A 226 1.28 -16.87 18.20
N PHE A 227 0.24 -17.15 17.42
CA PHE A 227 0.31 -18.09 16.30
C PHE A 227 -0.53 -17.59 15.14
N SER A 228 0.03 -17.67 13.95
CA SER A 228 -0.73 -17.58 12.70
C SER A 228 -0.01 -18.36 11.60
N SER A 229 -0.78 -19.08 10.79
CA SER A 229 -0.30 -19.82 9.63
C SER A 229 -1.34 -19.74 8.52
N ASN A 230 -0.89 -19.63 7.26
CA ASN A 230 -1.74 -19.84 6.11
C ASN A 230 -2.32 -21.24 6.17
N ALA A 231 -3.63 -21.39 5.92
CA ALA A 231 -4.34 -22.65 6.10
C ALA A 231 -3.78 -23.78 5.22
N GLU A 232 -3.19 -23.46 4.07
CA GLU A 232 -2.59 -24.44 3.14
C GLU A 232 -1.38 -25.15 3.72
N VAL A 233 -0.61 -24.48 4.61
CA VAL A 233 0.62 -25.01 5.21
C VAL A 233 0.52 -25.17 6.72
N SER A 234 -0.63 -24.91 7.31
CA SER A 234 -0.82 -24.95 8.75
C SER A 234 -0.67 -26.37 9.32
N PRO A 235 0.19 -26.58 10.34
CA PRO A 235 0.31 -27.85 11.04
C PRO A 235 -0.87 -28.14 11.96
N VAL A 236 -1.76 -27.16 12.17
CA VAL A 236 -2.89 -27.23 13.09
C VAL A 236 -4.19 -26.82 12.42
N LYS A 237 -5.31 -27.28 12.98
CA LYS A 237 -6.65 -26.96 12.49
C LYS A 237 -7.35 -25.94 13.39
N GLU A 238 -8.36 -25.27 12.86
CA GLU A 238 -9.31 -24.46 13.61
C GLU A 238 -9.87 -25.24 14.80
N GLY A 239 -10.09 -24.56 15.93
CA GLY A 239 -10.63 -25.14 17.16
C GLY A 239 -9.59 -25.80 18.08
N LYS A 240 -8.33 -26.05 17.64
CA LYS A 240 -7.27 -26.47 18.54
C LYS A 240 -7.00 -25.40 19.58
N GLN A 241 -6.84 -25.78 20.84
CA GLN A 241 -6.52 -24.83 21.91
C GLN A 241 -5.12 -24.22 21.67
N CYS A 242 -4.99 -22.91 21.88
CA CYS A 242 -3.70 -22.24 21.86
C CYS A 242 -2.84 -22.73 23.00
N ASP A 243 -1.57 -23.05 22.72
CA ASP A 243 -0.63 -23.61 23.69
C ASP A 243 -0.32 -22.61 24.86
N LEU A 244 -0.62 -21.31 24.67
CA LEU A 244 -0.48 -20.25 25.68
C LEU A 244 -1.81 -19.89 26.39
N GLY A 245 -2.88 -20.64 26.14
CA GLY A 245 -4.16 -20.49 26.87
C GLY A 245 -5.05 -19.34 26.40
N HIS A 246 -4.83 -18.75 25.22
CA HIS A 246 -5.65 -17.66 24.67
C HIS A 246 -6.97 -18.14 24.02
N GLY A 247 -7.37 -19.38 24.28
CA GLY A 247 -8.58 -19.99 23.73
C GLY A 247 -8.35 -20.73 22.40
N PRO A 248 -9.41 -21.17 21.72
CA PRO A 248 -9.29 -21.94 20.49
C PRO A 248 -8.79 -21.10 19.33
N LEU A 249 -7.95 -21.70 18.48
CA LEU A 249 -7.53 -21.12 17.22
C LEU A 249 -8.74 -20.88 16.31
N LYS A 250 -8.74 -19.73 15.63
CA LYS A 250 -9.79 -19.32 14.70
C LYS A 250 -9.31 -19.38 13.27
N LYS A 251 -10.26 -19.54 12.35
CA LYS A 251 -10.05 -19.42 10.92
C LYS A 251 -10.66 -18.12 10.41
N ALA A 252 -9.97 -17.40 9.53
CA ALA A 252 -10.48 -16.20 8.90
C ALA A 252 -9.99 -16.05 7.47
N LYS A 253 -10.75 -15.33 6.65
CA LYS A 253 -10.27 -14.82 5.38
C LYS A 253 -9.39 -13.59 5.63
N ALA A 254 -8.34 -13.44 4.85
CA ALA A 254 -7.38 -12.37 5.01
C ALA A 254 -6.80 -11.89 3.68
N ILE A 255 -6.25 -10.69 3.71
CA ILE A 255 -5.55 -10.05 2.59
C ILE A 255 -4.06 -10.03 2.92
N GLU A 256 -3.22 -10.66 2.08
CA GLU A 256 -1.78 -10.56 2.15
C GLU A 256 -1.34 -9.14 1.76
N VAL A 257 -0.85 -8.36 2.72
CA VAL A 257 -0.40 -6.98 2.49
C VAL A 257 1.12 -6.84 2.38
N GLY A 258 1.86 -7.87 2.74
CA GLY A 258 3.32 -7.94 2.59
C GLY A 258 3.82 -9.36 2.81
N ASN A 259 5.01 -9.66 2.26
CA ASN A 259 5.66 -10.96 2.41
C ASN A 259 7.18 -10.81 2.45
N ILE A 260 7.84 -11.62 3.26
CA ILE A 260 9.29 -11.63 3.40
C ILE A 260 9.83 -13.06 3.25
N PHE A 261 10.91 -13.20 2.48
CA PHE A 261 11.44 -14.48 2.04
C PHE A 261 12.91 -14.64 2.41
N PRO A 262 13.29 -15.71 3.14
CA PRO A 262 14.67 -16.12 3.24
C PRO A 262 15.08 -16.80 1.92
N LEU A 263 15.92 -16.13 1.12
CA LEU A 263 16.35 -16.66 -0.17
C LEU A 263 17.55 -17.61 -0.06
N GLY A 264 18.28 -17.58 1.08
CA GLY A 264 19.54 -18.28 1.23
C GLY A 264 20.57 -17.87 0.17
N THR A 265 21.23 -18.83 -0.44
CA THR A 265 22.21 -18.59 -1.54
C THR A 265 21.66 -18.86 -2.94
N LYS A 266 20.37 -19.18 -3.07
CA LYS A 266 19.75 -19.63 -4.33
C LYS A 266 20.07 -18.73 -5.53
N PHE A 267 19.91 -17.41 -5.38
CA PHE A 267 20.18 -16.47 -6.46
C PHE A 267 21.67 -16.13 -6.55
N SER A 268 22.36 -16.06 -5.41
CA SER A 268 23.81 -15.86 -5.39
C SER A 268 24.55 -16.97 -6.15
N ASP A 269 24.17 -18.22 -5.92
CA ASP A 269 24.74 -19.37 -6.62
C ASP A 269 24.46 -19.32 -8.13
N ALA A 270 23.22 -19.01 -8.54
CA ALA A 270 22.83 -18.92 -9.94
C ALA A 270 23.65 -17.89 -10.75
N PHE A 271 24.04 -16.78 -10.11
CA PHE A 271 24.80 -15.71 -10.75
C PHE A 271 26.29 -15.70 -10.37
N GLY A 272 26.73 -16.61 -9.49
CA GLY A 272 28.08 -16.64 -8.95
C GLY A 272 28.42 -15.36 -8.16
N LEU A 273 27.51 -14.89 -7.33
CA LEU A 273 27.73 -13.78 -6.41
C LEU A 273 28.41 -14.30 -5.15
N THR A 274 29.70 -14.06 -5.02
CA THR A 274 30.54 -14.43 -3.89
C THR A 274 31.24 -13.22 -3.29
N TYR A 275 31.73 -13.35 -2.06
CA TYR A 275 32.57 -12.35 -1.39
C TYR A 275 33.78 -13.04 -0.75
N LYS A 276 34.90 -12.33 -0.61
CA LYS A 276 36.06 -12.82 0.15
C LYS A 276 35.88 -12.60 1.64
N ASN A 277 35.97 -13.69 2.42
CA ASN A 277 35.97 -13.61 3.87
C ASN A 277 37.31 -13.08 4.43
N LYS A 278 37.45 -12.99 5.75
CA LYS A 278 38.69 -12.50 6.41
C LYS A 278 39.91 -13.32 6.09
N ASP A 279 39.76 -14.59 5.75
CA ASP A 279 40.81 -15.54 5.43
C ASP A 279 41.10 -15.59 3.91
N GLY A 280 40.48 -14.72 3.10
CA GLY A 280 40.61 -14.65 1.67
C GLY A 280 39.87 -15.72 0.87
N LYS A 281 38.98 -16.51 1.53
CA LYS A 281 38.20 -17.56 0.90
C LYS A 281 36.90 -16.98 0.31
N ASP A 282 36.57 -17.42 -0.90
CA ASP A 282 35.32 -17.06 -1.58
C ASP A 282 34.14 -17.83 -0.95
N LEU A 283 33.10 -17.09 -0.51
CA LEU A 283 31.87 -17.64 0.06
C LEU A 283 30.65 -17.04 -0.66
N PRO A 284 29.57 -17.80 -0.84
CA PRO A 284 28.34 -17.26 -1.43
C PRO A 284 27.68 -16.26 -0.48
N VAL A 285 27.04 -15.25 -1.07
CA VAL A 285 26.27 -14.23 -0.33
C VAL A 285 24.92 -14.78 0.06
N VAL A 286 24.52 -14.64 1.31
CA VAL A 286 23.16 -14.98 1.80
C VAL A 286 22.22 -13.82 1.53
N MET A 287 21.01 -14.09 1.03
CA MET A 287 20.07 -13.08 0.59
C MET A 287 18.71 -13.20 1.25
N GLY A 288 18.04 -12.05 1.37
CA GLY A 288 16.61 -11.94 1.67
C GLY A 288 15.87 -11.07 0.67
N CYS A 289 14.58 -11.32 0.50
CA CYS A 289 13.66 -10.51 -0.31
C CYS A 289 12.44 -10.13 0.53
N TYR A 290 12.00 -8.87 0.41
CA TYR A 290 10.96 -8.30 1.28
C TYR A 290 10.00 -7.44 0.45
N GLY A 291 8.78 -7.93 0.21
CA GLY A 291 7.77 -7.31 -0.65
C GLY A 291 6.63 -6.64 0.11
N ILE A 292 6.19 -5.46 -0.32
CA ILE A 292 4.95 -4.79 0.11
C ILE A 292 4.23 -4.27 -1.13
N GLY A 293 3.00 -4.72 -1.35
CA GLY A 293 2.16 -4.21 -2.45
C GLY A 293 1.55 -2.84 -2.10
N ILE A 294 2.11 -1.75 -2.62
CA ILE A 294 1.66 -0.38 -2.32
C ILE A 294 0.19 -0.17 -2.74
N THR A 295 -0.15 -0.59 -3.95
CA THR A 295 -1.53 -0.51 -4.46
C THR A 295 -2.46 -1.44 -3.70
N ARG A 296 -1.97 -2.63 -3.32
CA ARG A 296 -2.73 -3.59 -2.50
C ARG A 296 -3.01 -3.03 -1.10
N LEU A 297 -2.07 -2.30 -0.48
CA LEU A 297 -2.28 -1.60 0.78
C LEU A 297 -3.43 -0.60 0.69
N MET A 298 -3.48 0.22 -0.38
CA MET A 298 -4.61 1.12 -0.59
C MET A 298 -5.95 0.38 -0.65
N GLY A 299 -5.99 -0.75 -1.35
CA GLY A 299 -7.18 -1.61 -1.41
C GLY A 299 -7.54 -2.20 -0.06
N ALA A 300 -6.57 -2.73 0.68
CA ALA A 300 -6.78 -3.33 2.00
C ALA A 300 -7.28 -2.30 3.02
N ILE A 301 -6.74 -1.08 3.00
CA ILE A 301 -7.23 0.02 3.84
C ILE A 301 -8.73 0.28 3.58
N VAL A 302 -9.13 0.35 2.31
CA VAL A 302 -10.54 0.58 1.96
C VAL A 302 -11.43 -0.61 2.33
N GLU A 303 -10.91 -1.86 2.27
CA GLU A 303 -11.70 -3.05 2.68
C GLU A 303 -12.02 -3.06 4.18
N VAL A 304 -11.15 -2.50 5.02
CA VAL A 304 -11.35 -2.52 6.48
C VAL A 304 -11.81 -1.16 7.05
N HIS A 305 -11.57 -0.07 6.34
CA HIS A 305 -11.93 1.29 6.73
C HIS A 305 -12.99 1.88 5.80
N ASN A 306 -14.21 1.40 5.92
CA ASN A 306 -15.38 1.92 5.21
C ASN A 306 -16.64 1.79 6.05
N ASP A 307 -17.69 2.50 5.65
CA ASP A 307 -19.06 2.36 6.17
C ASP A 307 -20.07 2.41 5.02
N ASP A 308 -21.36 2.45 5.33
CA ASP A 308 -22.46 2.53 4.37
C ASP A 308 -22.45 3.81 3.51
N LYS A 309 -21.69 4.84 3.89
CA LYS A 309 -21.60 6.13 3.20
C LYS A 309 -20.36 6.24 2.31
N GLY A 310 -19.33 5.44 2.57
CA GLY A 310 -18.10 5.49 1.79
C GLY A 310 -16.84 5.14 2.57
N ILE A 311 -15.71 5.66 2.11
CA ILE A 311 -14.40 5.38 2.71
C ILE A 311 -14.23 6.15 4.03
N VAL A 312 -13.44 5.58 4.94
CA VAL A 312 -12.99 6.22 6.20
C VAL A 312 -11.47 6.18 6.24
N TRP A 313 -10.81 7.11 5.56
CA TRP A 313 -9.35 7.10 5.51
C TRP A 313 -8.71 7.34 6.87
N PRO A 314 -7.71 6.52 7.28
CA PRO A 314 -6.78 6.90 8.35
C PRO A 314 -6.07 8.22 8.01
N GLU A 315 -5.87 9.08 9.01
CA GLU A 315 -5.30 10.43 8.82
C GLU A 315 -3.93 10.40 8.09
N SER A 316 -3.11 9.38 8.38
CA SER A 316 -1.77 9.21 7.83
C SER A 316 -1.71 9.01 6.31
N VAL A 317 -2.79 8.49 5.70
CA VAL A 317 -2.84 8.13 4.27
C VAL A 317 -3.94 8.86 3.50
N ALA A 318 -4.79 9.61 4.18
CA ALA A 318 -5.88 10.36 3.56
C ALA A 318 -5.37 11.31 2.47
N PRO A 319 -6.10 11.48 1.34
CA PRO A 319 -5.63 12.31 0.24
C PRO A 319 -5.48 13.79 0.63
N PHE A 320 -6.26 14.26 1.60
CA PHE A 320 -6.20 15.56 2.24
C PHE A 320 -6.49 15.43 3.73
N ALA A 321 -6.02 16.37 4.54
CA ALA A 321 -6.34 16.42 5.96
C ALA A 321 -7.79 16.86 6.19
N VAL A 322 -8.29 17.75 5.34
CA VAL A 322 -9.57 18.44 5.50
C VAL A 322 -10.37 18.47 4.21
N HIS A 323 -11.69 18.25 4.30
CA HIS A 323 -12.68 18.54 3.27
C HIS A 323 -13.51 19.75 3.68
N LEU A 324 -13.24 20.90 3.10
CA LEU A 324 -13.97 22.14 3.35
C LEU A 324 -15.16 22.26 2.40
N ILE A 325 -16.35 22.51 2.94
CA ILE A 325 -17.58 22.68 2.20
C ILE A 325 -18.17 24.06 2.52
N HIS A 326 -18.50 24.87 1.50
CA HIS A 326 -19.34 26.03 1.71
C HIS A 326 -20.78 25.73 1.27
N LEU A 327 -21.73 26.19 2.07
CA LEU A 327 -23.17 26.09 1.79
C LEU A 327 -23.75 27.49 1.56
N GLY A 328 -23.35 28.12 0.45
CA GLY A 328 -23.98 29.32 -0.11
C GLY A 328 -24.97 28.92 -1.19
N GLY A 329 -26.11 29.62 -1.34
CA GLY A 329 -27.09 29.33 -2.39
C GLY A 329 -26.55 29.59 -3.80
N VAL A 330 -27.26 29.09 -4.82
CA VAL A 330 -27.00 29.37 -6.24
C VAL A 330 -26.94 30.90 -6.46
N HIS A 331 -25.89 31.39 -7.11
CA HIS A 331 -25.54 32.82 -7.32
C HIS A 331 -24.84 33.54 -6.16
N SER A 332 -24.11 32.85 -5.31
CA SER A 332 -23.46 33.44 -4.10
C SER A 332 -21.97 33.76 -4.29
N ALA A 333 -21.48 33.98 -5.50
CA ALA A 333 -20.06 34.30 -5.73
C ALA A 333 -19.53 35.49 -4.89
N THR A 334 -20.43 36.38 -4.44
CA THR A 334 -20.14 37.54 -3.60
C THR A 334 -20.64 37.39 -2.17
N SER A 335 -21.15 36.22 -1.76
CA SER A 335 -21.75 36.03 -0.43
C SER A 335 -20.68 36.04 0.67
N GLU A 336 -21.05 36.48 1.86
CA GLU A 336 -20.20 36.43 3.07
C GLU A 336 -19.73 34.99 3.36
N VAL A 337 -20.61 34.01 3.15
CA VAL A 337 -20.30 32.59 3.32
C VAL A 337 -19.13 32.17 2.39
N ARG A 338 -19.14 32.60 1.13
CA ARG A 338 -18.07 32.30 0.17
C ARG A 338 -16.76 32.95 0.59
N ARG A 339 -16.81 34.24 0.95
CA ARG A 339 -15.61 34.97 1.42
C ARG A 339 -15.01 34.35 2.66
N LEU A 340 -15.82 33.92 3.61
CA LEU A 340 -15.36 33.23 4.80
C LEU A 340 -14.72 31.87 4.43
N ALA A 341 -15.35 31.08 3.57
CA ALA A 341 -14.80 29.79 3.13
C ALA A 341 -13.47 29.96 2.38
N ASP A 342 -13.35 30.95 1.49
CA ASP A 342 -12.09 31.27 0.82
C ASP A 342 -11.00 31.69 1.83
N LYS A 343 -11.32 32.53 2.83
CA LYS A 343 -10.42 32.91 3.92
C LYS A 343 -9.96 31.69 4.75
N VAL A 344 -10.88 30.78 5.10
CA VAL A 344 -10.55 29.53 5.81
C VAL A 344 -9.60 28.68 4.97
N TYR A 345 -9.90 28.49 3.68
CA TYR A 345 -9.07 27.74 2.76
C TYR A 345 -7.65 28.31 2.68
N GLU A 346 -7.50 29.61 2.45
CA GLU A 346 -6.21 30.29 2.37
C GLU A 346 -5.42 30.24 3.69
N SER A 347 -6.12 30.38 4.82
CA SER A 347 -5.49 30.31 6.15
C SER A 347 -4.92 28.92 6.43
N LEU A 348 -5.65 27.88 6.09
CA LEU A 348 -5.19 26.49 6.26
C LEU A 348 -4.02 26.15 5.31
N GLU A 349 -4.11 26.53 4.02
CA GLU A 349 -3.00 26.32 3.07
C GLU A 349 -1.72 27.07 3.50
N LYS A 350 -1.85 28.28 4.04
CA LYS A 350 -0.70 29.06 4.51
C LYS A 350 0.09 28.38 5.63
N VAL A 351 -0.57 27.58 6.46
CA VAL A 351 0.08 26.79 7.53
C VAL A 351 0.38 25.35 7.12
N GLY A 352 0.30 25.03 5.82
CA GLY A 352 0.68 23.72 5.28
C GLY A 352 -0.36 22.62 5.40
N ILE A 353 -1.60 22.93 5.82
CA ILE A 353 -2.67 21.95 5.92
C ILE A 353 -3.27 21.68 4.54
N GLU A 354 -3.31 20.43 4.14
CA GLU A 354 -3.84 19.99 2.86
C GLU A 354 -5.37 19.99 2.87
N VAL A 355 -5.99 20.83 2.04
CA VAL A 355 -7.45 21.01 1.97
C VAL A 355 -8.00 20.65 0.61
N LEU A 356 -9.04 19.80 0.57
CA LEU A 356 -9.96 19.70 -0.56
C LEU A 356 -11.13 20.65 -0.29
N TYR A 357 -11.27 21.70 -1.10
CA TYR A 357 -12.33 22.68 -0.94
C TYR A 357 -13.43 22.47 -1.97
N ASP A 358 -14.62 22.07 -1.53
CA ASP A 358 -15.81 21.95 -2.38
C ASP A 358 -16.43 23.34 -2.62
N ASP A 359 -15.94 23.97 -3.66
CA ASP A 359 -16.29 25.31 -4.12
C ASP A 359 -17.39 25.30 -5.20
N ARG A 360 -18.07 24.18 -5.45
CA ARG A 360 -19.15 24.07 -6.44
C ARG A 360 -20.37 24.89 -5.99
N GLU A 361 -21.02 25.56 -6.95
CA GLU A 361 -22.18 26.41 -6.69
C GLU A 361 -23.49 25.79 -7.21
N ASP A 362 -23.39 24.90 -8.19
CA ASP A 362 -24.45 24.27 -8.95
C ASP A 362 -24.98 22.94 -8.38
N VAL A 363 -24.50 22.55 -7.19
CA VAL A 363 -24.89 21.30 -6.53
C VAL A 363 -25.53 21.54 -5.18
N SER A 364 -26.43 20.64 -4.79
CA SER A 364 -27.11 20.72 -3.50
C SER A 364 -26.21 20.44 -2.30
N ALA A 365 -26.58 20.95 -1.12
CA ALA A 365 -25.88 20.62 0.12
C ALA A 365 -25.82 19.10 0.39
N GLY A 366 -26.92 18.39 0.09
CA GLY A 366 -26.99 16.92 0.23
C GLY A 366 -25.97 16.21 -0.65
N GLU A 367 -25.79 16.67 -1.90
CA GLU A 367 -24.78 16.10 -2.81
C GLU A 367 -23.35 16.38 -2.34
N LYS A 368 -23.07 17.60 -1.86
CA LYS A 368 -21.74 17.91 -1.27
C LYS A 368 -21.42 17.02 -0.07
N PHE A 369 -22.38 16.77 0.81
CA PHE A 369 -22.21 15.89 1.95
C PHE A 369 -22.03 14.42 1.53
N ALA A 370 -22.82 13.95 0.56
CA ALA A 370 -22.68 12.59 0.04
C ALA A 370 -21.31 12.37 -0.60
N ASP A 371 -20.82 13.32 -1.41
CA ASP A 371 -19.49 13.28 -2.02
C ASP A 371 -18.39 13.32 -0.97
N CYS A 372 -18.53 14.16 0.06
CA CYS A 372 -17.60 14.26 1.17
C CYS A 372 -17.48 12.94 1.94
N ASP A 373 -18.62 12.34 2.29
CA ASP A 373 -18.66 11.07 3.01
C ASP A 373 -18.11 9.91 2.15
N LEU A 374 -18.42 9.91 0.84
CA LEU A 374 -17.91 8.92 -0.11
C LEU A 374 -16.38 8.99 -0.28
N ILE A 375 -15.83 10.20 -0.44
CA ILE A 375 -14.38 10.43 -0.55
C ILE A 375 -13.67 10.05 0.76
N GLY A 376 -14.28 10.34 1.91
CA GLY A 376 -13.87 9.82 3.21
C GLY A 376 -12.67 10.53 3.83
N ILE A 377 -12.45 11.82 3.55
CA ILE A 377 -11.40 12.63 4.20
C ILE A 377 -11.68 12.75 5.71
N PRO A 378 -10.68 12.62 6.60
CA PRO A 378 -10.87 12.48 8.05
C PRO A 378 -11.65 13.62 8.71
N VAL A 379 -11.47 14.85 8.24
CA VAL A 379 -12.12 16.02 8.81
C VAL A 379 -12.97 16.73 7.77
N ARG A 380 -14.24 16.95 8.10
CA ARG A 380 -15.15 17.80 7.33
C ARG A 380 -15.31 19.16 8.03
N LEU A 381 -15.13 20.23 7.28
CA LEU A 381 -15.43 21.60 7.69
C LEU A 381 -16.59 22.14 6.87
N VAL A 382 -17.53 22.84 7.54
CA VAL A 382 -18.67 23.46 6.87
C VAL A 382 -18.76 24.92 7.24
N VAL A 383 -18.85 25.78 6.20
CA VAL A 383 -19.13 27.20 6.31
C VAL A 383 -20.52 27.46 5.70
N SER A 384 -21.42 28.03 6.48
CA SER A 384 -22.81 28.26 6.05
C SER A 384 -23.40 29.49 6.73
N LYS A 385 -24.59 29.92 6.30
CA LYS A 385 -25.33 30.98 7.02
C LYS A 385 -25.68 30.59 8.46
N LYS A 386 -25.86 29.28 8.73
CA LYS A 386 -26.18 28.79 10.09
C LYS A 386 -24.99 28.84 11.04
N THR A 387 -23.77 28.71 10.51
CA THR A 387 -22.55 28.76 11.33
C THR A 387 -22.08 30.18 11.63
N GLY A 388 -22.62 31.18 10.91
CA GLY A 388 -22.21 32.59 11.04
C GLY A 388 -20.73 32.77 10.70
N ASP A 389 -19.98 33.35 11.62
CA ASP A 389 -18.53 33.58 11.54
C ASP A 389 -17.68 32.37 11.97
N LYS A 390 -18.32 31.29 12.44
CA LYS A 390 -17.66 30.03 12.85
C LYS A 390 -17.69 28.97 11.76
N ILE A 391 -16.88 27.94 11.96
CA ILE A 391 -16.74 26.79 11.08
C ILE A 391 -17.26 25.55 11.83
N GLU A 392 -18.20 24.80 11.24
CA GLU A 392 -18.57 23.50 11.76
C GLU A 392 -17.47 22.50 11.47
N TRP A 393 -16.94 21.90 12.52
CA TRP A 393 -15.98 20.81 12.50
C TRP A 393 -16.70 19.48 12.74
N LYS A 394 -16.34 18.45 11.96
CA LYS A 394 -16.79 17.08 12.18
C LYS A 394 -15.73 16.08 11.74
N LYS A 395 -15.41 15.08 12.56
CA LYS A 395 -14.62 13.92 12.14
C LYS A 395 -15.47 12.96 11.31
N ARG A 396 -14.85 12.36 10.28
CA ARG A 396 -15.46 11.29 9.49
C ARG A 396 -15.75 10.09 10.39
N GLY A 397 -16.96 9.53 10.31
CA GLY A 397 -17.40 8.42 11.17
C GLY A 397 -17.98 8.84 12.53
N GLU A 398 -17.77 10.08 13.00
CA GLU A 398 -18.37 10.56 14.25
C GLU A 398 -19.71 11.29 14.02
N ALA A 399 -20.61 11.25 15.00
CA ALA A 399 -21.85 12.02 14.95
C ALA A 399 -21.70 13.46 15.46
N LYS A 400 -20.72 13.70 16.35
CA LYS A 400 -20.53 14.98 17.04
C LYS A 400 -20.01 16.04 16.09
N THR A 401 -20.59 17.26 16.18
CA THR A 401 -20.10 18.46 15.52
C THR A 401 -19.72 19.51 16.56
N GLU A 402 -18.75 20.37 16.21
CA GLU A 402 -18.31 21.49 17.04
C GLU A 402 -18.23 22.75 16.17
N LEU A 403 -18.42 23.94 16.79
CA LEU A 403 -18.25 25.21 16.11
C LEU A 403 -16.95 25.87 16.57
N LEU A 404 -16.02 26.08 15.63
CA LEU A 404 -14.67 26.61 15.87
C LEU A 404 -14.46 27.92 15.12
N THR A 405 -13.64 28.78 15.67
CA THR A 405 -13.04 29.91 14.95
C THR A 405 -11.89 29.42 14.04
N VAL A 406 -11.43 30.28 13.13
CA VAL A 406 -10.28 29.95 12.26
C VAL A 406 -9.02 29.65 13.09
N ASP A 407 -8.76 30.40 14.16
CA ASP A 407 -7.58 30.22 15.00
C ASP A 407 -7.63 28.91 15.81
N GLU A 408 -8.80 28.57 16.36
CA GLU A 408 -9.02 27.28 17.03
C GLU A 408 -8.85 26.10 16.07
N LEU A 409 -9.31 26.26 14.82
CA LEU A 409 -9.16 25.27 13.77
C LEU A 409 -7.69 25.02 13.39
N ILE A 410 -6.93 26.10 13.17
CA ILE A 410 -5.49 26.01 12.88
C ILE A 410 -4.75 25.34 14.03
N LYS A 411 -5.02 25.72 15.27
CA LYS A 411 -4.41 25.12 16.46
C LYS A 411 -4.73 23.63 16.63
N ARG A 412 -5.91 23.20 16.16
CA ARG A 412 -6.34 21.79 16.27
C ARG A 412 -5.75 20.89 15.18
N LEU A 413 -5.45 21.46 14.02
CA LEU A 413 -4.93 20.74 12.85
C LEU A 413 -3.40 20.79 12.73
N GLY A 414 -2.75 21.76 13.31
CA GLY A 414 -1.30 21.94 13.39
C GLY A 414 -0.73 21.38 14.66
#